data_425d1da63fe6860d34a93b09394834c7
#
_entry.id   425d1da63fe6860d34a93b09394834c7
#
_cell.length_a   1.000
_cell.length_b   1.000
_cell.length_c   1.000
_cell.angle_alpha   90.00
_cell.angle_beta   90.00
_cell.angle_gamma   90.00
#
_symmetry.space_group_name_H-M   'P 1'
#
loop_
_entity.id
_entity.type
_entity.pdbx_description
1 polymer ?
#
loop_
_entity_poly.entity_id
_entity_poly.type
_entity_poly.pdbx_seq_one_letter_code
_entity_poly.pdbx_strand_id
1 'polypeptide(L)'
;MADQMGMTLQLASNVARMTWYSGINWVVQRQSRRITIPAGFTPTGPVPARNELLADVRELLRADAEAVREGLYPPGNEETANPLEHLRRLRDMFQDLPDLVSRRKERDATSVQDVVDGDLPDYFTQDFHFQTGGYLTEGSARLYDVQVETLFYGAAAAMRRAGLRSIAQFMQGKDQRHVSWVDVACGTGRFLRDVRLAYPAMQLTGLDLSGTYLEEAERHMGRLRPLQWLKANAEAMPLEDSSQDIVTCVFLFHELPPEVRRIVTRDIARILKPGGLFVFTDSLQMGDKPSWDGLLEAFPVRFHEPYYRSYAIDDLDGMFTAEGLEAEGKELAFLSKVMVRRKNA
;
A
#
# COMPACT_ATOMS: atom_id res chain seq x y z
N MET A 1 -18.98 -6.54 22.96
CA MET A 1 -19.97 -7.39 22.25
C MET A 1 -19.61 -7.37 20.78
N ALA A 2 -19.59 -8.54 20.14
CA ALA A 2 -19.26 -8.63 18.72
C ALA A 2 -20.29 -7.87 17.87
N ASP A 3 -19.83 -7.02 16.94
CA ASP A 3 -20.70 -6.26 16.04
C ASP A 3 -21.05 -7.09 14.78
N GLN A 4 -22.10 -7.88 14.90
CA GLN A 4 -22.60 -8.71 13.79
C GLN A 4 -23.11 -7.87 12.61
N MET A 5 -23.69 -6.71 12.88
CA MET A 5 -24.18 -5.83 11.83
C MET A 5 -23.03 -5.18 11.08
N GLY A 6 -22.01 -4.70 11.80
CA GLY A 6 -20.80 -4.18 11.20
C GLY A 6 -20.07 -5.22 10.33
N MET A 7 -19.93 -6.46 10.82
CA MET A 7 -19.39 -7.57 10.03
C MET A 7 -20.16 -7.80 8.72
N THR A 8 -21.50 -7.84 8.81
CA THR A 8 -22.34 -8.08 7.63
C THR A 8 -22.20 -6.95 6.61
N LEU A 9 -22.17 -5.70 7.07
CA LEU A 9 -21.97 -4.54 6.21
C LEU A 9 -20.59 -4.58 5.55
N GLN A 10 -19.54 -4.87 6.34
CA GLN A 10 -18.17 -4.98 5.81
C GLN A 10 -18.06 -6.11 4.77
N LEU A 11 -18.61 -7.28 5.06
CA LEU A 11 -18.59 -8.40 4.12
C LEU A 11 -19.36 -8.09 2.83
N ALA A 12 -20.53 -7.47 2.93
CA ALA A 12 -21.31 -7.04 1.78
C ALA A 12 -20.55 -6.00 0.93
N SER A 13 -19.93 -5.01 1.57
CA SER A 13 -19.07 -4.02 0.91
C SER A 13 -17.89 -4.69 0.20
N ASN A 14 -17.18 -5.57 0.89
CA ASN A 14 -16.04 -6.31 0.35
C ASN A 14 -16.42 -7.16 -0.89
N VAL A 15 -17.55 -7.88 -0.82
CA VAL A 15 -18.04 -8.67 -1.96
C VAL A 15 -18.43 -7.78 -3.14
N ALA A 16 -19.11 -6.67 -2.87
CA ALA A 16 -19.48 -5.71 -3.92
C ALA A 16 -18.24 -5.13 -4.61
N ARG A 17 -17.22 -4.73 -3.83
CA ARG A 17 -15.93 -4.23 -4.34
C ARG A 17 -15.21 -5.28 -5.17
N MET A 18 -15.06 -6.50 -4.64
CA MET A 18 -14.41 -7.59 -5.36
C MET A 18 -15.11 -7.86 -6.69
N THR A 19 -16.44 -7.88 -6.71
CA THR A 19 -17.22 -8.10 -7.94
C THR A 19 -17.00 -6.96 -8.94
N TRP A 20 -17.09 -5.72 -8.47
CA TRP A 20 -16.91 -4.51 -9.27
C TRP A 20 -15.52 -4.46 -9.90
N TYR A 21 -14.46 -4.52 -9.09
CA TYR A 21 -13.08 -4.42 -9.57
C TYR A 21 -12.62 -5.65 -10.34
N SER A 22 -13.18 -6.85 -10.06
CA SER A 22 -12.95 -8.02 -10.92
C SER A 22 -13.53 -7.83 -12.33
N GLY A 23 -14.67 -7.17 -12.44
CA GLY A 23 -15.27 -6.78 -13.72
C GLY A 23 -14.40 -5.76 -14.47
N ILE A 24 -13.95 -4.70 -13.79
CA ILE A 24 -13.03 -3.70 -14.35
C ILE A 24 -11.73 -4.35 -14.79
N ASN A 25 -11.10 -5.16 -13.91
CA ASN A 25 -9.88 -5.88 -14.23
C ASN A 25 -10.03 -6.75 -15.49
N TRP A 26 -11.17 -7.45 -15.62
CA TRP A 26 -11.44 -8.26 -16.82
C TRP A 26 -11.49 -7.40 -18.10
N VAL A 27 -12.08 -6.19 -18.06
CA VAL A 27 -12.11 -5.27 -19.21
C VAL A 27 -10.68 -4.81 -19.54
N VAL A 28 -9.93 -4.35 -18.52
CA VAL A 28 -8.54 -3.90 -18.67
C VAL A 28 -7.67 -5.02 -19.25
N GLN A 29 -7.75 -6.23 -18.71
CA GLN A 29 -7.01 -7.40 -19.20
C GLN A 29 -7.38 -7.74 -20.66
N ARG A 30 -8.64 -7.60 -21.04
CA ARG A 30 -9.09 -7.85 -22.41
C ARG A 30 -8.51 -6.85 -23.41
N GLN A 31 -8.39 -5.59 -23.03
CA GLN A 31 -7.78 -4.54 -23.85
C GLN A 31 -6.25 -4.69 -23.89
N SER A 32 -5.65 -5.16 -22.78
CA SER A 32 -4.19 -5.34 -22.65
C SER A 32 -3.70 -6.72 -23.11
N ARG A 33 -4.53 -7.63 -23.57
CA ARG A 33 -4.21 -9.06 -23.86
C ARG A 33 -3.04 -9.27 -24.83
N ARG A 34 -2.64 -8.27 -25.60
CA ARG A 34 -1.53 -8.35 -26.54
C ARG A 34 -0.17 -7.93 -25.95
N ILE A 35 -0.11 -7.60 -24.64
CA ILE A 35 1.05 -6.91 -24.04
C ILE A 35 1.47 -7.56 -22.71
N THR A 36 1.15 -8.81 -22.46
CA THR A 36 1.20 -9.34 -21.09
C THR A 36 2.57 -9.78 -20.60
N ILE A 37 3.43 -10.26 -21.43
CA ILE A 37 4.81 -10.69 -21.04
C ILE A 37 5.69 -10.57 -22.28
N PRO A 38 6.93 -10.05 -22.16
CA PRO A 38 7.88 -10.04 -23.27
C PRO A 38 8.06 -11.45 -23.86
N ALA A 39 8.16 -11.53 -25.19
CA ALA A 39 8.42 -12.80 -25.84
C ALA A 39 9.72 -13.41 -25.27
N GLY A 40 9.61 -14.65 -24.79
CA GLY A 40 10.75 -15.40 -24.23
C GLY A 40 10.85 -15.41 -22.70
N PHE A 41 10.03 -14.66 -21.95
CA PHE A 41 9.97 -14.82 -20.50
C PHE A 41 9.00 -15.92 -20.08
N THR A 42 9.47 -16.87 -19.29
CA THR A 42 8.66 -17.88 -18.62
C THR A 42 9.07 -17.91 -17.15
N PRO A 43 8.12 -17.79 -16.20
CA PRO A 43 8.43 -17.95 -14.78
C PRO A 43 9.10 -19.29 -14.51
N THR A 44 10.06 -19.34 -13.62
CA THR A 44 10.70 -20.57 -13.17
C THR A 44 9.94 -21.23 -12.02
N GLY A 45 9.33 -20.40 -11.15
CA GLY A 45 8.47 -20.85 -10.08
C GLY A 45 7.01 -21.12 -10.50
N PRO A 46 6.22 -21.75 -9.61
CA PRO A 46 4.80 -21.98 -9.85
C PRO A 46 4.02 -20.66 -9.95
N VAL A 47 3.00 -20.66 -10.83
CA VAL A 47 2.06 -19.55 -10.97
C VAL A 47 0.68 -20.02 -10.52
N PRO A 48 0.04 -19.34 -9.54
CA PRO A 48 -1.26 -19.76 -9.05
C PRO A 48 -2.33 -19.64 -10.12
N ALA A 49 -3.29 -20.57 -10.10
CA ALA A 49 -4.47 -20.47 -10.92
C ALA A 49 -5.38 -19.34 -10.41
N ARG A 50 -6.22 -18.77 -11.30
CA ARG A 50 -7.13 -17.66 -10.95
C ARG A 50 -8.07 -17.99 -9.78
N ASN A 51 -8.55 -19.24 -9.69
CA ASN A 51 -9.40 -19.68 -8.58
C ASN A 51 -8.67 -19.68 -7.24
N GLU A 52 -7.37 -19.96 -7.21
CA GLU A 52 -6.52 -19.90 -6.01
C GLU A 52 -6.34 -18.45 -5.57
N LEU A 53 -6.06 -17.54 -6.51
CA LEU A 53 -6.00 -16.09 -6.22
C LEU A 53 -7.33 -15.59 -5.63
N LEU A 54 -8.45 -15.94 -6.22
CA LEU A 54 -9.77 -15.53 -5.75
C LEU A 54 -10.15 -16.17 -4.40
N ALA A 55 -9.67 -17.37 -4.10
CA ALA A 55 -9.86 -18.02 -2.80
C ALA A 55 -9.11 -17.24 -1.71
N ASP A 56 -7.88 -16.83 -1.97
CA ASP A 56 -7.04 -16.07 -1.04
C ASP A 56 -7.62 -14.66 -0.79
N VAL A 57 -8.09 -13.99 -1.84
CA VAL A 57 -8.83 -12.72 -1.69
C VAL A 57 -10.03 -12.89 -0.77
N ARG A 58 -10.84 -13.95 -0.95
CA ARG A 58 -12.01 -14.19 -0.08
C ARG A 58 -11.61 -14.44 1.38
N GLU A 59 -10.50 -15.11 1.62
CA GLU A 59 -9.97 -15.33 2.96
C GLU A 59 -9.57 -14.00 3.61
N LEU A 60 -8.83 -13.15 2.91
CA LEU A 60 -8.49 -11.81 3.36
C LEU A 60 -9.74 -10.97 3.68
N LEU A 61 -10.72 -10.95 2.77
CA LEU A 61 -11.95 -10.17 2.95
C LEU A 61 -12.82 -10.69 4.12
N ARG A 62 -12.76 -11.99 4.40
CA ARG A 62 -13.39 -12.58 5.57
C ARG A 62 -12.68 -12.14 6.85
N ALA A 63 -11.34 -12.21 6.88
CA ALA A 63 -10.54 -11.76 8.03
C ALA A 63 -10.74 -10.26 8.33
N ASP A 64 -10.88 -9.43 7.28
CA ASP A 64 -11.20 -8.01 7.41
C ASP A 64 -12.58 -7.79 8.05
N ALA A 65 -13.61 -8.55 7.64
CA ALA A 65 -14.93 -8.47 8.23
C ALA A 65 -14.99 -9.01 9.68
N GLU A 66 -14.21 -10.05 9.99
CA GLU A 66 -14.04 -10.57 11.34
C GLU A 66 -13.42 -9.51 12.28
N ALA A 67 -12.40 -8.78 11.83
CA ALA A 67 -11.78 -7.72 12.61
C ALA A 67 -12.78 -6.59 12.94
N VAL A 68 -13.69 -6.26 12.02
CA VAL A 68 -14.79 -5.33 12.30
C VAL A 68 -15.74 -5.92 13.35
N ARG A 69 -16.10 -7.21 13.25
CA ARG A 69 -16.94 -7.89 14.25
C ARG A 69 -16.33 -7.86 15.65
N GLU A 70 -15.02 -7.99 15.74
CA GLU A 70 -14.25 -7.94 16.98
C GLU A 70 -14.07 -6.52 17.52
N GLY A 71 -14.47 -5.50 16.74
CA GLY A 71 -14.35 -4.09 17.11
C GLY A 71 -12.94 -3.53 17.04
N LEU A 72 -12.06 -4.16 16.25
CA LEU A 72 -10.68 -3.69 16.09
C LEU A 72 -10.64 -2.37 15.28
N TYR A 73 -11.54 -2.21 14.34
CA TYR A 73 -11.79 -0.98 13.59
C TYR A 73 -13.23 -0.96 13.03
N PRO A 74 -13.77 0.22 12.70
CA PRO A 74 -15.11 0.32 12.12
C PRO A 74 -15.13 -0.20 10.67
N PRO A 75 -16.32 -0.48 10.09
CA PRO A 75 -16.44 -0.79 8.67
C PRO A 75 -15.82 0.28 7.79
N GLY A 76 -15.05 -0.16 6.78
CA GLY A 76 -14.46 0.74 5.79
C GLY A 76 -15.54 1.40 4.91
N ASN A 77 -15.31 2.65 4.51
CA ASN A 77 -16.24 3.40 3.67
C ASN A 77 -15.52 4.10 2.49
N GLU A 78 -14.56 3.44 1.90
CA GLU A 78 -13.56 4.05 1.00
C GLU A 78 -14.15 4.75 -0.23
N GLU A 79 -15.28 4.27 -0.75
CA GLU A 79 -15.85 4.76 -2.02
C GLU A 79 -17.20 5.43 -1.88
N THR A 80 -17.84 5.29 -0.73
CA THR A 80 -19.20 5.81 -0.52
C THR A 80 -19.25 7.32 -0.35
N ALA A 81 -18.10 7.95 -0.14
CA ALA A 81 -18.05 9.40 0.11
C ALA A 81 -18.50 10.23 -1.12
N ASN A 82 -18.18 9.79 -2.35
CA ASN A 82 -18.62 10.46 -3.58
C ASN A 82 -18.64 9.49 -4.79
N PRO A 83 -19.78 8.82 -5.05
CA PRO A 83 -19.90 7.89 -6.18
C PRO A 83 -19.67 8.54 -7.57
N LEU A 84 -20.00 9.82 -7.72
CA LEU A 84 -19.77 10.54 -8.98
C LEU A 84 -18.28 10.77 -9.23
N GLU A 85 -17.54 11.06 -8.18
CA GLU A 85 -16.08 11.20 -8.28
C GLU A 85 -15.42 9.86 -8.63
N HIS A 86 -15.88 8.78 -8.02
CA HIS A 86 -15.42 7.43 -8.38
C HIS A 86 -15.65 7.10 -9.87
N LEU A 87 -16.83 7.40 -10.39
CA LEU A 87 -17.14 7.21 -11.81
C LEU A 87 -16.27 8.09 -12.73
N ARG A 88 -15.96 9.33 -12.32
CA ARG A 88 -15.04 10.21 -13.06
C ARG A 88 -13.62 9.60 -13.11
N ARG A 89 -13.10 9.13 -11.98
CA ARG A 89 -11.78 8.47 -11.90
C ARG A 89 -11.72 7.22 -12.77
N LEU A 90 -12.76 6.42 -12.78
CA LEU A 90 -12.86 5.27 -13.69
C LEU A 90 -12.83 5.69 -15.15
N ARG A 91 -13.63 6.71 -15.53
CA ARG A 91 -13.60 7.25 -16.90
C ARG A 91 -12.19 7.71 -17.26
N ASP A 92 -11.55 8.50 -16.39
CA ASP A 92 -10.22 9.05 -16.63
C ASP A 92 -9.18 7.93 -16.75
N MET A 93 -9.27 6.87 -15.92
CA MET A 93 -8.45 5.67 -16.03
C MET A 93 -8.63 4.95 -17.38
N PHE A 94 -9.86 4.82 -17.86
CA PHE A 94 -10.11 4.20 -19.16
C PHE A 94 -9.66 5.08 -20.34
N GLN A 95 -9.64 6.40 -20.18
CA GLN A 95 -9.06 7.32 -21.15
C GLN A 95 -7.53 7.25 -21.21
N ASP A 96 -6.86 7.09 -20.07
CA ASP A 96 -5.39 6.91 -19.99
C ASP A 96 -4.93 5.50 -20.43
N LEU A 97 -5.82 4.51 -20.40
CA LEU A 97 -5.47 3.11 -20.65
C LEU A 97 -4.79 2.84 -22.00
N PRO A 98 -5.20 3.46 -23.14
CA PRO A 98 -4.51 3.27 -24.42
C PRO A 98 -3.05 3.73 -24.38
N ASP A 99 -2.77 4.87 -23.76
CA ASP A 99 -1.41 5.43 -23.64
C ASP A 99 -0.53 4.58 -22.69
N LEU A 100 -1.09 4.17 -21.57
CA LEU A 100 -0.44 3.22 -20.64
C LEU A 100 -0.12 1.89 -21.34
N VAL A 101 -1.03 1.39 -22.18
CA VAL A 101 -0.84 0.18 -22.97
C VAL A 101 0.27 0.36 -24.00
N SER A 102 0.35 1.53 -24.66
CA SER A 102 1.42 1.85 -25.62
C SER A 102 2.78 1.89 -24.92
N ARG A 103 2.91 2.67 -23.85
CA ARG A 103 4.16 2.76 -23.05
C ARG A 103 4.62 1.39 -22.56
N ARG A 104 3.69 0.59 -22.04
CA ARG A 104 4.01 -0.78 -21.58
C ARG A 104 4.51 -1.67 -22.73
N LYS A 105 3.94 -1.54 -23.93
CA LYS A 105 4.37 -2.29 -25.11
C LYS A 105 5.76 -1.86 -25.58
N GLU A 106 6.02 -0.58 -25.58
CA GLU A 106 7.28 0.04 -25.99
C GLU A 106 8.35 -0.03 -24.89
N ARG A 107 7.95 -0.42 -23.65
CA ARG A 107 8.79 -0.39 -22.44
C ARG A 107 9.28 1.03 -22.14
N ASP A 108 8.49 2.01 -22.51
CA ASP A 108 8.76 3.42 -22.26
C ASP A 108 8.33 3.79 -20.82
N ALA A 109 9.31 4.09 -20.00
CA ALA A 109 9.16 4.49 -18.59
C ALA A 109 9.84 5.86 -18.38
N THR A 110 9.69 6.78 -19.35
CA THR A 110 10.39 8.08 -19.34
C THR A 110 9.45 9.27 -19.15
N SER A 111 8.13 9.07 -19.08
CA SER A 111 7.17 10.19 -19.01
C SER A 111 7.34 11.05 -17.76
N VAL A 112 7.89 10.53 -16.69
CA VAL A 112 8.20 11.27 -15.48
C VAL A 112 9.26 12.35 -15.70
N GLN A 113 10.19 12.12 -16.64
CA GLN A 113 11.29 13.04 -16.95
C GLN A 113 10.79 14.40 -17.48
N ASP A 114 9.60 14.42 -18.10
CA ASP A 114 8.98 15.64 -18.62
C ASP A 114 8.40 16.54 -17.51
N VAL A 115 8.25 16.00 -16.30
CA VAL A 115 7.58 16.68 -15.17
C VAL A 115 8.44 16.79 -13.91
N VAL A 116 9.67 16.24 -13.94
CA VAL A 116 10.62 16.39 -12.82
C VAL A 116 10.97 17.85 -12.64
N ASP A 117 10.78 18.37 -11.44
CA ASP A 117 11.19 19.71 -11.02
C ASP A 117 11.94 19.61 -9.69
N GLY A 118 13.15 20.17 -9.67
CA GLY A 118 14.01 20.14 -8.50
C GLY A 118 14.90 18.89 -8.37
N ASP A 119 15.59 18.81 -7.25
CA ASP A 119 16.52 17.74 -6.90
C ASP A 119 15.75 16.61 -6.18
N LEU A 120 15.31 15.62 -6.95
CA LEU A 120 14.59 14.44 -6.45
C LEU A 120 15.48 13.20 -6.62
N PRO A 121 15.38 12.21 -5.71
CA PRO A 121 16.14 10.97 -5.85
C PRO A 121 15.81 10.22 -7.15
N ASP A 122 16.81 9.64 -7.80
CA ASP A 122 16.66 8.91 -9.06
C ASP A 122 15.64 7.76 -8.95
N TYR A 123 15.56 7.11 -7.79
CA TYR A 123 14.59 6.05 -7.57
C TYR A 123 13.14 6.56 -7.52
N PHE A 124 12.91 7.83 -7.17
CA PHE A 124 11.58 8.42 -7.14
C PHE A 124 11.14 8.94 -8.51
N THR A 125 12.09 9.28 -9.39
CA THR A 125 11.84 9.77 -10.74
C THR A 125 11.70 8.62 -11.74
N GLN A 126 10.86 7.63 -11.41
CA GLN A 126 10.55 6.46 -12.20
C GLN A 126 9.06 6.42 -12.57
N ASP A 127 8.74 5.92 -13.75
CA ASP A 127 7.36 5.63 -14.15
C ASP A 127 6.93 4.25 -13.64
N PHE A 128 6.86 4.08 -12.31
CA PHE A 128 6.37 2.83 -11.74
C PHE A 128 5.05 2.42 -12.39
N HIS A 129 4.90 1.13 -12.69
CA HIS A 129 3.75 0.57 -13.41
C HIS A 129 3.49 1.18 -14.80
N PHE A 130 4.44 1.91 -15.39
CA PHE A 130 4.26 2.73 -16.59
C PHE A 130 3.20 3.84 -16.41
N GLN A 131 3.02 4.29 -15.19
CA GLN A 131 2.08 5.35 -14.86
C GLN A 131 2.54 6.70 -15.42
N THR A 132 1.65 7.45 -16.05
CA THR A 132 1.99 8.75 -16.68
C THR A 132 2.45 9.77 -15.64
N GLY A 133 3.70 10.25 -15.77
CA GLY A 133 4.28 11.24 -14.87
C GLY A 133 4.62 10.72 -13.48
N GLY A 134 4.77 9.39 -13.32
CA GLY A 134 5.16 8.75 -12.07
C GLY A 134 4.30 9.21 -10.88
N TYR A 135 4.92 9.53 -9.76
CA TYR A 135 4.25 10.05 -8.55
C TYR A 135 4.24 11.58 -8.46
N LEU A 136 4.50 12.30 -9.59
CA LEU A 136 4.69 13.75 -9.58
C LEU A 136 3.47 14.55 -10.06
N THR A 137 2.47 13.92 -10.67
CA THR A 137 1.35 14.63 -11.27
C THR A 137 0.03 14.45 -10.51
N GLU A 138 -0.84 15.48 -10.55
CA GLU A 138 -2.21 15.36 -10.00
C GLU A 138 -3.03 14.27 -10.70
N GLY A 139 -2.83 14.11 -12.01
CA GLY A 139 -3.49 13.05 -12.80
C GLY A 139 -3.14 11.68 -12.26
N SER A 140 -1.86 11.41 -12.01
CA SER A 140 -1.37 10.20 -11.39
C SER A 140 -1.98 9.98 -10.01
N ALA A 141 -1.90 10.95 -9.11
CA ALA A 141 -2.44 10.85 -7.75
C ALA A 141 -3.96 10.52 -7.75
N ARG A 142 -4.72 11.11 -8.68
CA ARG A 142 -6.17 10.86 -8.80
C ARG A 142 -6.50 9.45 -9.29
N LEU A 143 -5.67 8.87 -10.17
CA LEU A 143 -5.91 7.55 -10.76
C LEU A 143 -5.36 6.41 -9.93
N TYR A 144 -4.35 6.66 -9.11
CA TYR A 144 -3.59 5.66 -8.35
C TYR A 144 -4.49 4.66 -7.62
N ASP A 145 -5.42 5.13 -6.81
CA ASP A 145 -6.27 4.25 -5.99
C ASP A 145 -7.13 3.31 -6.84
N VAL A 146 -7.73 3.82 -7.92
CA VAL A 146 -8.57 3.01 -8.82
C VAL A 146 -7.74 1.99 -9.58
N GLN A 147 -6.52 2.35 -9.97
CA GLN A 147 -5.57 1.44 -10.63
C GLN A 147 -5.13 0.33 -9.68
N VAL A 148 -4.76 0.68 -8.44
CA VAL A 148 -4.33 -0.29 -7.41
C VAL A 148 -5.48 -1.23 -7.01
N GLU A 149 -6.68 -0.70 -6.78
CA GLU A 149 -7.85 -1.54 -6.49
C GLU A 149 -8.19 -2.47 -7.68
N THR A 150 -8.07 -1.98 -8.92
CA THR A 150 -8.26 -2.80 -10.13
C THR A 150 -7.21 -3.93 -10.20
N LEU A 151 -5.95 -3.62 -9.89
CA LEU A 151 -4.86 -4.61 -9.87
C LEU A 151 -5.13 -5.74 -8.88
N PHE A 152 -5.60 -5.39 -7.68
CA PHE A 152 -5.83 -6.32 -6.57
C PHE A 152 -7.30 -6.77 -6.41
N TYR A 153 -8.10 -6.70 -7.46
CA TYR A 153 -9.50 -7.20 -7.46
C TYR A 153 -10.38 -6.57 -6.37
N GLY A 154 -10.12 -5.32 -5.99
CA GLY A 154 -10.83 -4.62 -4.91
C GLY A 154 -10.37 -4.99 -3.50
N ALA A 155 -9.26 -5.71 -3.36
CA ALA A 155 -8.75 -6.17 -2.08
C ALA A 155 -7.69 -5.24 -1.45
N ALA A 156 -7.19 -4.23 -2.18
CA ALA A 156 -6.10 -3.38 -1.71
C ALA A 156 -6.41 -2.68 -0.38
N ALA A 157 -7.64 -2.22 -0.18
CA ALA A 157 -8.05 -1.63 1.09
C ALA A 157 -7.97 -2.63 2.26
N ALA A 158 -8.42 -3.88 2.07
CA ALA A 158 -8.31 -4.93 3.08
C ALA A 158 -6.84 -5.34 3.32
N MET A 159 -5.99 -5.33 2.28
CA MET A 159 -4.55 -5.55 2.42
C MET A 159 -3.92 -4.47 3.33
N ARG A 160 -4.26 -3.19 3.13
CA ARG A 160 -3.81 -2.10 3.99
C ARG A 160 -4.31 -2.25 5.43
N ARG A 161 -5.60 -2.58 5.63
CA ARG A 161 -6.19 -2.76 6.97
C ARG A 161 -5.67 -3.99 7.72
N ALA A 162 -5.02 -4.94 7.05
CA ALA A 162 -4.42 -6.09 7.73
C ALA A 162 -3.47 -5.64 8.86
N GLY A 163 -2.67 -4.58 8.63
CA GLY A 163 -1.82 -4.00 9.66
C GLY A 163 -2.55 -3.40 10.87
N LEU A 164 -3.81 -2.95 10.70
CA LEU A 164 -4.58 -2.37 11.81
C LEU A 164 -4.91 -3.38 12.92
N ARG A 165 -4.96 -4.68 12.61
CA ARG A 165 -5.23 -5.71 13.63
C ARG A 165 -4.15 -5.72 14.71
N SER A 166 -2.88 -5.69 14.33
CA SER A 166 -1.76 -5.65 15.28
C SER A 166 -1.70 -4.32 16.03
N ILE A 167 -2.03 -3.23 15.34
CA ILE A 167 -2.08 -1.91 15.96
C ILE A 167 -3.22 -1.84 17.00
N ALA A 168 -4.38 -2.44 16.71
CA ALA A 168 -5.48 -2.49 17.66
C ALA A 168 -5.09 -3.25 18.94
N GLN A 169 -4.31 -4.32 18.83
CA GLN A 169 -3.76 -5.02 20.00
C GLN A 169 -2.79 -4.14 20.79
N PHE A 170 -1.89 -3.44 20.12
CA PHE A 170 -0.96 -2.49 20.75
C PHE A 170 -1.70 -1.35 21.48
N MET A 171 -2.84 -0.92 20.95
CA MET A 171 -3.63 0.18 21.49
C MET A 171 -4.50 -0.21 22.69
N GLN A 172 -4.61 -1.50 23.02
CA GLN A 172 -5.40 -1.94 24.17
C GLN A 172 -4.96 -1.26 25.47
N GLY A 173 -5.89 -0.63 26.13
CA GLY A 173 -5.66 0.09 27.40
C GLY A 173 -4.93 1.44 27.26
N LYS A 174 -4.61 1.89 26.05
CA LYS A 174 -3.96 3.19 25.81
C LYS A 174 -4.99 4.28 25.46
N ASP A 175 -4.74 5.49 25.95
CA ASP A 175 -5.49 6.67 25.51
C ASP A 175 -4.91 7.17 24.18
N GLN A 176 -5.69 7.07 23.10
CA GLN A 176 -5.28 7.49 21.77
C GLN A 176 -4.82 8.95 21.65
N ARG A 177 -5.25 9.83 22.59
CA ARG A 177 -4.84 11.25 22.59
C ARG A 177 -3.38 11.47 22.92
N HIS A 178 -2.74 10.48 23.55
CA HIS A 178 -1.34 10.49 23.98
C HIS A 178 -0.45 9.59 23.13
N VAL A 179 -0.97 9.08 22.02
CA VAL A 179 -0.23 8.23 21.06
C VAL A 179 0.05 9.01 19.80
N SER A 180 1.31 9.10 19.42
CA SER A 180 1.78 9.67 18.16
C SER A 180 2.02 8.58 17.14
N TRP A 181 1.52 8.79 15.93
CA TRP A 181 1.64 7.84 14.83
C TRP A 181 2.02 8.55 13.53
N VAL A 182 3.04 8.07 12.84
CA VAL A 182 3.40 8.50 11.49
C VAL A 182 3.24 7.34 10.51
N ASP A 183 2.64 7.63 9.35
CA ASP A 183 2.61 6.74 8.19
C ASP A 183 3.63 7.24 7.17
N VAL A 184 4.65 6.43 6.91
CA VAL A 184 5.79 6.76 6.05
C VAL A 184 5.47 6.34 4.63
N ALA A 185 5.62 7.25 3.67
CA ALA A 185 5.16 7.13 2.29
C ALA A 185 3.65 6.86 2.24
N CYS A 186 2.89 7.76 2.86
CA CYS A 186 1.45 7.58 3.04
C CYS A 186 0.63 7.68 1.73
N GLY A 187 1.26 8.08 0.62
CA GLY A 187 0.64 8.19 -0.69
C GLY A 187 -0.61 9.07 -0.66
N THR A 188 -1.69 8.57 -1.21
CA THR A 188 -3.01 9.24 -1.25
C THR A 188 -3.79 9.16 0.08
N GLY A 189 -3.16 8.72 1.18
CA GLY A 189 -3.73 8.75 2.53
C GLY A 189 -4.85 7.74 2.81
N ARG A 190 -5.05 6.74 1.94
CA ARG A 190 -6.14 5.76 2.11
C ARG A 190 -6.05 4.98 3.41
N PHE A 191 -4.85 4.53 3.76
CA PHE A 191 -4.64 3.84 5.04
C PHE A 191 -4.87 4.77 6.23
N LEU A 192 -4.34 6.00 6.18
CA LEU A 192 -4.54 7.00 7.23
C LEU A 192 -6.01 7.38 7.44
N ARG A 193 -6.83 7.30 6.38
CA ARG A 193 -8.27 7.47 6.50
C ARG A 193 -8.90 6.37 7.35
N ASP A 194 -8.54 5.11 7.12
CA ASP A 194 -9.02 3.98 7.93
C ASP A 194 -8.54 4.11 9.38
N VAL A 195 -7.28 4.53 9.58
CA VAL A 195 -6.73 4.84 10.91
C VAL A 195 -7.51 5.95 11.61
N ARG A 196 -7.82 7.05 10.91
CA ARG A 196 -8.58 8.17 11.49
C ARG A 196 -10.01 7.78 11.87
N LEU A 197 -10.63 6.86 11.13
CA LEU A 197 -11.93 6.31 11.46
C LEU A 197 -11.88 5.42 12.71
N ALA A 198 -10.81 4.61 12.85
CA ALA A 198 -10.60 3.75 14.01
C ALA A 198 -10.18 4.55 15.27
N TYR A 199 -9.37 5.59 15.08
CA TYR A 199 -8.78 6.38 16.17
C TYR A 199 -9.00 7.90 15.93
N PRO A 200 -10.23 8.41 16.20
CA PRO A 200 -10.59 9.78 15.85
C PRO A 200 -9.78 10.88 16.56
N ALA A 201 -9.22 10.60 17.73
CA ALA A 201 -8.50 11.57 18.55
C ALA A 201 -6.97 11.43 18.52
N MET A 202 -6.45 10.43 17.80
CA MET A 202 -5.01 10.16 17.73
C MET A 202 -4.24 11.29 17.03
N GLN A 203 -3.00 11.50 17.43
CA GLN A 203 -2.07 12.39 16.75
C GLN A 203 -1.48 11.65 15.55
N LEU A 204 -1.97 11.97 14.36
CA LEU A 204 -1.58 11.31 13.12
C LEU A 204 -0.78 12.25 12.23
N THR A 205 0.27 11.71 11.63
CA THR A 205 1.10 12.37 10.62
C THR A 205 1.16 11.49 9.38
N GLY A 206 0.90 12.06 8.22
CA GLY A 206 1.18 11.47 6.92
C GLY A 206 2.45 12.09 6.35
N LEU A 207 3.43 11.26 6.00
CA LEU A 207 4.67 11.69 5.39
C LEU A 207 4.79 11.08 4.00
N ASP A 208 5.04 11.93 2.99
CA ASP A 208 5.30 11.48 1.62
C ASP A 208 6.23 12.47 0.91
N LEU A 209 6.98 11.97 -0.07
CA LEU A 209 7.84 12.80 -0.89
C LEU A 209 7.06 13.57 -1.96
N SER A 210 5.93 13.03 -2.41
CA SER A 210 5.04 13.64 -3.40
C SER A 210 4.09 14.66 -2.78
N GLY A 211 4.26 15.94 -3.11
CA GLY A 211 3.31 16.98 -2.71
C GLY A 211 1.92 16.78 -3.31
N THR A 212 1.82 16.34 -4.57
CA THR A 212 0.54 16.09 -5.25
C THR A 212 -0.23 14.92 -4.63
N TYR A 213 0.48 13.90 -4.13
CA TYR A 213 -0.14 12.78 -3.42
C TYR A 213 -0.63 13.21 -2.03
N LEU A 214 0.11 14.07 -1.32
CA LEU A 214 -0.35 14.66 -0.06
C LEU A 214 -1.59 15.54 -0.23
N GLU A 215 -1.67 16.32 -1.30
CA GLU A 215 -2.88 17.09 -1.63
C GLU A 215 -4.09 16.19 -1.90
N GLU A 216 -3.88 15.05 -2.59
CA GLU A 216 -4.93 14.06 -2.79
C GLU A 216 -5.30 13.37 -1.47
N ALA A 217 -4.32 13.10 -0.60
CA ALA A 217 -4.55 12.54 0.73
C ALA A 217 -5.41 13.47 1.59
N GLU A 218 -5.14 14.76 1.58
CA GLU A 218 -5.96 15.76 2.28
C GLU A 218 -7.39 15.78 1.73
N ARG A 219 -7.57 15.71 0.41
CA ARG A 219 -8.90 15.59 -0.22
C ARG A 219 -9.65 14.34 0.24
N HIS A 220 -8.95 13.20 0.38
CA HIS A 220 -9.53 11.95 0.87
C HIS A 220 -9.96 12.01 2.34
N MET A 221 -9.31 12.81 3.17
CA MET A 221 -9.73 13.02 4.56
C MET A 221 -11.08 13.74 4.65
N GLY A 222 -11.38 14.64 3.72
CA GLY A 222 -12.66 15.32 3.61
C GLY A 222 -13.05 16.04 4.90
N ARG A 223 -14.14 15.61 5.56
CA ARG A 223 -14.64 16.22 6.80
C ARG A 223 -14.11 15.57 8.09
N LEU A 224 -13.21 14.58 7.96
CA LEU A 224 -12.60 13.96 9.12
C LEU A 224 -11.63 14.96 9.79
N ARG A 225 -11.32 14.69 11.07
CA ARG A 225 -10.36 15.53 11.80
C ARG A 225 -9.04 15.61 11.03
N PRO A 226 -8.48 16.82 10.81
CA PRO A 226 -7.24 17.01 10.08
C PRO A 226 -6.07 16.24 10.68
N LEU A 227 -5.10 15.93 9.82
CA LEU A 227 -3.81 15.32 10.14
C LEU A 227 -2.70 16.35 9.94
N GLN A 228 -1.52 16.03 10.43
CA GLN A 228 -0.31 16.69 9.98
C GLN A 228 0.17 16.05 8.68
N TRP A 229 0.47 16.85 7.67
CA TRP A 229 1.06 16.40 6.42
C TRP A 229 2.49 16.92 6.31
N LEU A 230 3.44 16.02 6.04
CA LEU A 230 4.86 16.35 5.88
C LEU A 230 5.33 15.92 4.49
N LYS A 231 5.66 16.90 3.66
CA LYS A 231 6.40 16.65 2.41
C LYS A 231 7.87 16.45 2.75
N ALA A 232 8.33 15.21 2.80
CA ALA A 232 9.69 14.87 3.19
C ALA A 232 10.13 13.53 2.63
N ASN A 233 11.45 13.35 2.50
CA ASN A 233 12.06 12.08 2.13
C ASN A 233 12.15 11.17 3.36
N ALA A 234 11.74 9.91 3.20
CA ALA A 234 11.80 8.88 4.23
C ALA A 234 13.24 8.51 4.67
N GLU A 235 14.25 8.90 3.89
CA GLU A 235 15.67 8.72 4.23
C GLU A 235 16.15 9.65 5.34
N ALA A 236 15.45 10.77 5.57
CA ALA A 236 15.79 11.78 6.60
C ALA A 236 14.50 12.51 7.02
N MET A 237 13.67 11.84 7.81
CA MET A 237 12.39 12.37 8.24
C MET A 237 12.57 13.54 9.22
N PRO A 238 11.88 14.68 9.03
CA PRO A 238 11.97 15.86 9.91
C PRO A 238 11.17 15.65 11.21
N LEU A 239 11.45 14.55 11.89
CA LEU A 239 10.86 14.15 13.16
C LEU A 239 11.96 13.92 14.19
N GLU A 240 11.68 14.25 15.44
CA GLU A 240 12.64 14.08 16.53
C GLU A 240 12.89 12.59 16.83
N ASP A 241 14.06 12.28 17.37
CA ASP A 241 14.40 10.94 17.83
C ASP A 241 13.42 10.50 18.90
N SER A 242 13.02 9.23 18.84
CA SER A 242 12.12 8.63 19.85
C SER A 242 10.84 9.44 20.09
N SER A 243 10.25 10.00 19.04
CA SER A 243 9.05 10.83 19.11
C SER A 243 7.74 10.09 18.81
N GLN A 244 7.81 8.96 18.09
CA GLN A 244 6.65 8.23 17.62
C GLN A 244 6.40 6.95 18.42
N ASP A 245 5.13 6.73 18.80
CA ASP A 245 4.71 5.47 19.44
C ASP A 245 4.45 4.38 18.40
N ILE A 246 3.95 4.78 17.21
CA ILE A 246 3.65 3.89 16.09
C ILE A 246 4.24 4.49 14.82
N VAL A 247 4.92 3.64 14.05
CA VAL A 247 5.32 3.94 12.67
C VAL A 247 4.70 2.88 11.77
N THR A 248 4.09 3.31 10.68
CA THR A 248 3.63 2.41 9.62
C THR A 248 4.33 2.75 8.31
N CYS A 249 4.50 1.74 7.47
CA CYS A 249 5.00 1.91 6.10
C CYS A 249 4.28 0.90 5.22
N VAL A 250 3.57 1.38 4.20
CA VAL A 250 2.70 0.56 3.37
C VAL A 250 3.08 0.71 1.90
N PHE A 251 3.55 -0.38 1.28
CA PHE A 251 3.91 -0.46 -0.14
C PHE A 251 4.99 0.53 -0.60
N LEU A 252 6.09 0.63 0.15
CA LEU A 252 7.24 1.48 -0.20
C LEU A 252 8.47 0.68 -0.59
N PHE A 253 8.84 -0.34 0.20
CA PHE A 253 10.18 -0.93 0.13
C PHE A 253 10.45 -1.66 -1.18
N HIS A 254 9.43 -2.19 -1.85
CA HIS A 254 9.60 -2.81 -3.16
C HIS A 254 9.96 -1.81 -4.28
N GLU A 255 9.76 -0.51 -4.04
CA GLU A 255 10.12 0.59 -4.94
C GLU A 255 11.46 1.26 -4.61
N LEU A 256 12.15 0.82 -3.57
CA LEU A 256 13.42 1.40 -3.12
C LEU A 256 14.63 0.55 -3.51
N PRO A 257 15.78 1.17 -3.85
CA PRO A 257 17.07 0.48 -3.93
C PRO A 257 17.44 -0.19 -2.59
N PRO A 258 18.24 -1.27 -2.59
CA PRO A 258 18.62 -1.98 -1.38
C PRO A 258 19.28 -1.11 -0.30
N GLU A 259 20.14 -0.18 -0.70
CA GLU A 259 20.83 0.77 0.19
C GLU A 259 19.85 1.77 0.82
N VAL A 260 18.86 2.25 0.05
CA VAL A 260 17.84 3.19 0.52
C VAL A 260 16.90 2.51 1.52
N ARG A 261 16.52 1.24 1.31
CA ARG A 261 15.75 0.48 2.31
C ARG A 261 16.41 0.49 3.68
N ARG A 262 17.75 0.33 3.73
CA ARG A 262 18.52 0.34 4.99
C ARG A 262 18.56 1.71 5.64
N ILE A 263 18.69 2.78 4.83
CA ILE A 263 18.64 4.16 5.33
C ILE A 263 17.26 4.45 5.93
N VAL A 264 16.20 4.14 5.20
CA VAL A 264 14.81 4.33 5.66
C VAL A 264 14.53 3.51 6.92
N THR A 265 15.01 2.26 6.99
CA THR A 265 14.86 1.42 8.20
C THR A 265 15.53 2.05 9.41
N ARG A 266 16.74 2.57 9.25
CA ARG A 266 17.47 3.27 10.32
C ARG A 266 16.72 4.50 10.79
N ASP A 267 16.16 5.28 9.87
CA ASP A 267 15.43 6.49 10.22
C ASP A 267 14.08 6.18 10.87
N ILE A 268 13.39 5.13 10.45
CA ILE A 268 12.21 4.58 11.15
C ILE A 268 12.58 4.19 12.60
N ALA A 269 13.68 3.45 12.76
CA ALA A 269 14.13 3.07 14.08
C ALA A 269 14.51 4.28 14.95
N ARG A 270 15.11 5.33 14.37
CA ARG A 270 15.48 6.57 15.05
C ARG A 270 14.26 7.28 15.65
N ILE A 271 13.22 7.49 14.85
CA ILE A 271 12.03 8.24 15.28
C ILE A 271 11.12 7.46 16.22
N LEU A 272 11.19 6.13 16.21
CA LEU A 272 10.36 5.27 17.03
C LEU A 272 10.83 5.30 18.48
N LYS A 273 9.90 5.43 19.44
CA LYS A 273 10.20 5.36 20.88
C LYS A 273 10.65 3.95 21.27
N PRO A 274 11.49 3.79 22.32
CA PRO A 274 11.71 2.48 22.93
C PRO A 274 10.37 1.81 23.29
N GLY A 275 10.20 0.53 22.91
CA GLY A 275 8.92 -0.18 23.04
C GLY A 275 7.82 0.25 22.07
N GLY A 276 8.13 1.15 21.12
CA GLY A 276 7.21 1.58 20.05
C GLY A 276 6.99 0.49 19.00
N LEU A 277 5.91 0.60 18.26
CA LEU A 277 5.47 -0.39 17.26
C LEU A 277 5.80 0.07 15.83
N PHE A 278 6.50 -0.75 15.07
CA PHE A 278 6.61 -0.61 13.62
C PHE A 278 5.76 -1.67 12.93
N VAL A 279 4.85 -1.25 12.07
CA VAL A 279 4.04 -2.15 11.25
C VAL A 279 4.35 -1.90 9.78
N PHE A 280 5.02 -2.87 9.20
CA PHE A 280 5.42 -2.88 7.80
C PHE A 280 4.41 -3.72 7.01
N THR A 281 3.86 -3.17 5.94
CA THR A 281 3.00 -3.88 4.99
C THR A 281 3.54 -3.67 3.58
N ASP A 282 3.93 -4.76 2.92
CA ASP A 282 4.47 -4.66 1.57
C ASP A 282 4.22 -5.96 0.77
N SER A 283 4.61 -5.99 -0.48
CA SER A 283 4.49 -7.15 -1.35
C SER A 283 5.09 -8.41 -0.74
N LEU A 284 4.59 -9.57 -1.14
CA LEU A 284 5.23 -10.86 -0.82
C LEU A 284 6.67 -10.88 -1.34
N GLN A 285 7.52 -11.63 -0.65
CA GLN A 285 8.85 -11.99 -1.12
C GLN A 285 8.90 -13.46 -1.56
N MET A 286 9.96 -13.84 -2.29
CA MET A 286 10.19 -15.21 -2.69
C MET A 286 10.22 -16.12 -1.45
N GLY A 287 9.47 -17.21 -1.50
CA GLY A 287 9.35 -18.16 -0.41
C GLY A 287 8.29 -17.83 0.65
N ASP A 288 7.71 -16.62 0.69
CA ASP A 288 6.56 -16.33 1.57
C ASP A 288 5.36 -17.23 1.25
N LYS A 289 5.13 -17.49 -0.03
CA LYS A 289 4.13 -18.41 -0.54
C LYS A 289 4.70 -19.13 -1.77
N PRO A 290 5.47 -20.22 -1.60
CA PRO A 290 6.26 -20.83 -2.70
C PRO A 290 5.46 -21.18 -3.95
N SER A 291 4.18 -21.54 -3.80
CA SER A 291 3.29 -21.81 -4.94
C SER A 291 2.97 -20.57 -5.78
N TRP A 292 3.41 -19.37 -5.37
CA TRP A 292 3.17 -18.10 -6.04
C TRP A 292 4.46 -17.42 -6.51
N ASP A 293 5.62 -18.03 -6.29
CA ASP A 293 6.92 -17.44 -6.63
C ASP A 293 7.01 -17.03 -8.11
N GLY A 294 6.46 -17.84 -9.02
CA GLY A 294 6.43 -17.48 -10.43
C GLY A 294 5.57 -16.25 -10.77
N LEU A 295 4.56 -15.93 -9.94
CA LEU A 295 3.82 -14.67 -10.06
C LEU A 295 4.68 -13.47 -9.68
N LEU A 296 5.48 -13.61 -8.60
CA LEU A 296 6.40 -12.56 -8.15
C LEU A 296 7.55 -12.35 -9.15
N GLU A 297 8.07 -13.42 -9.76
CA GLU A 297 9.04 -13.32 -10.87
C GLU A 297 8.48 -12.54 -12.07
N ALA A 298 7.19 -12.75 -12.39
CA ALA A 298 6.54 -12.11 -13.52
C ALA A 298 6.18 -10.65 -13.27
N PHE A 299 6.06 -10.22 -12.01
CA PHE A 299 5.59 -8.89 -11.65
C PHE A 299 6.50 -7.78 -12.22
N PRO A 300 7.82 -7.73 -11.96
CA PRO A 300 8.70 -6.68 -12.49
C PRO A 300 8.91 -6.79 -14.02
N VAL A 301 8.51 -7.90 -14.62
CA VAL A 301 8.54 -8.08 -16.08
C VAL A 301 7.31 -7.48 -16.75
N ARG A 302 6.17 -7.56 -16.08
CA ARG A 302 4.88 -7.00 -16.56
C ARG A 302 4.79 -5.51 -16.35
N PHE A 303 5.33 -5.04 -15.23
CA PHE A 303 5.29 -3.65 -14.78
C PHE A 303 6.71 -3.09 -14.75
N HIS A 304 6.85 -1.78 -14.84
CA HIS A 304 8.14 -1.13 -14.60
C HIS A 304 8.37 -1.05 -13.10
N GLU A 305 9.15 -2.01 -12.58
CA GLU A 305 9.47 -2.18 -11.17
C GLU A 305 10.97 -2.45 -11.00
N PRO A 306 11.82 -1.42 -11.14
CA PRO A 306 13.26 -1.60 -11.24
C PRO A 306 13.89 -2.23 -10.00
N TYR A 307 13.31 -2.02 -8.81
CA TYR A 307 13.86 -2.48 -7.54
C TYR A 307 13.18 -3.73 -6.97
N TYR A 308 12.06 -4.17 -7.55
CA TYR A 308 11.27 -5.28 -7.04
C TYR A 308 12.05 -6.59 -6.95
N ARG A 309 12.90 -6.91 -7.93
CA ARG A 309 13.69 -8.14 -7.91
C ARG A 309 14.61 -8.22 -6.71
N SER A 310 15.28 -7.11 -6.38
CA SER A 310 16.14 -7.03 -5.20
C SER A 310 15.35 -7.08 -3.91
N TYR A 311 14.14 -6.48 -3.87
CA TYR A 311 13.22 -6.56 -2.74
C TYR A 311 12.74 -8.00 -2.49
N ALA A 312 12.38 -8.71 -3.56
CA ALA A 312 11.80 -10.04 -3.45
C ALA A 312 12.72 -11.08 -2.80
N ILE A 313 14.03 -10.81 -2.73
CA ILE A 313 15.03 -11.69 -2.12
C ILE A 313 15.81 -11.02 -0.98
N ASP A 314 15.46 -9.78 -0.58
CA ASP A 314 16.18 -9.07 0.51
C ASP A 314 15.86 -9.69 1.87
N ASP A 315 16.82 -9.68 2.77
CA ASP A 315 16.64 -10.11 4.16
C ASP A 315 16.03 -8.95 4.99
N LEU A 316 14.71 -8.79 4.87
CA LEU A 316 13.98 -7.76 5.64
C LEU A 316 14.01 -8.03 7.15
N ASP A 317 13.97 -9.31 7.56
CA ASP A 317 14.02 -9.70 8.97
C ASP A 317 15.35 -9.30 9.59
N GLY A 318 16.46 -9.65 8.96
CA GLY A 318 17.80 -9.26 9.39
C GLY A 318 18.00 -7.74 9.35
N MET A 319 17.50 -7.06 8.33
CA MET A 319 17.60 -5.61 8.19
C MET A 319 16.89 -4.88 9.35
N PHE A 320 15.68 -5.28 9.70
CA PHE A 320 14.91 -4.67 10.79
C PHE A 320 15.54 -4.98 12.15
N THR A 321 15.96 -6.23 12.38
CA THR A 321 16.60 -6.64 13.64
C THR A 321 17.95 -5.93 13.86
N ALA A 322 18.72 -5.67 12.79
CA ALA A 322 19.99 -4.93 12.89
C ALA A 322 19.81 -3.49 13.41
N GLU A 323 18.63 -2.89 13.22
CA GLU A 323 18.29 -1.55 13.74
C GLU A 323 17.48 -1.63 15.06
N GLY A 324 17.47 -2.78 15.73
CA GLY A 324 16.79 -2.98 17.03
C GLY A 324 15.26 -3.07 16.93
N LEU A 325 14.73 -3.41 15.74
CA LEU A 325 13.31 -3.64 15.51
C LEU A 325 13.03 -5.15 15.56
N GLU A 326 12.73 -5.66 16.74
CA GLU A 326 12.53 -7.09 16.99
C GLU A 326 11.21 -7.62 16.47
N ALA A 327 11.20 -8.87 16.00
CA ALA A 327 10.01 -9.49 15.41
C ALA A 327 8.96 -9.80 16.49
N GLU A 328 7.71 -9.32 16.27
CA GLU A 328 6.54 -9.69 17.09
C GLU A 328 5.52 -10.54 16.34
N GLY A 329 5.43 -10.38 15.03
CA GLY A 329 4.49 -11.13 14.21
C GLY A 329 4.69 -10.96 12.72
N LYS A 330 4.14 -11.91 11.98
CA LYS A 330 4.07 -11.87 10.51
C LYS A 330 2.77 -12.55 10.08
N GLU A 331 2.07 -11.93 9.13
CA GLU A 331 0.93 -12.55 8.46
C GLU A 331 0.95 -12.25 6.96
N LEU A 332 0.32 -13.12 6.18
CA LEU A 332 0.11 -12.91 4.76
C LEU A 332 -1.29 -12.35 4.52
N ALA A 333 -1.37 -11.36 3.65
CA ALA A 333 -2.61 -10.66 3.31
C ALA A 333 -2.75 -10.59 1.78
N PHE A 334 -3.15 -11.69 1.16
CA PHE A 334 -3.22 -11.89 -0.28
C PHE A 334 -1.83 -11.74 -0.93
N LEU A 335 -1.60 -10.73 -1.76
CA LEU A 335 -0.33 -10.44 -2.42
C LEU A 335 0.60 -9.56 -1.57
N SER A 336 0.28 -9.34 -0.32
CA SER A 336 1.11 -8.62 0.63
C SER A 336 1.37 -9.44 1.90
N LYS A 337 2.34 -8.97 2.67
CA LYS A 337 2.61 -9.43 4.02
C LYS A 337 2.63 -8.26 4.99
N VAL A 338 2.26 -8.54 6.22
CA VAL A 338 2.39 -7.62 7.35
C VAL A 338 3.48 -8.17 8.26
N MET A 339 4.46 -7.35 8.58
CA MET A 339 5.50 -7.66 9.57
C MET A 339 5.37 -6.67 10.72
N VAL A 340 5.23 -7.19 11.92
CA VAL A 340 5.09 -6.41 13.15
C VAL A 340 6.41 -6.45 13.91
N ARG A 341 6.91 -5.28 14.26
CA ARG A 341 8.21 -5.11 14.89
C ARG A 341 8.08 -4.24 16.15
N ARG A 342 8.87 -4.55 17.15
CA ARG A 342 8.97 -3.77 18.38
C ARG A 342 10.37 -3.18 18.51
N LYS A 343 10.47 -1.86 18.75
CA LYS A 343 11.77 -1.26 19.06
C LYS A 343 12.24 -1.70 20.44
N ASN A 344 13.48 -2.12 20.54
CA ASN A 344 14.14 -2.46 21.81
C ASN A 344 14.05 -1.29 22.81
N ALA A 345 14.07 -1.65 24.11
CA ALA A 345 14.03 -0.68 25.20
C ALA A 345 15.34 0.13 25.33
#